data_458187393872419398261bee0d242715
#
_entry.id   458187393872419398261bee0d242715
#
_cell.length_a   1.000
_cell.length_b   1.000
_cell.length_c   1.000
_cell.angle_alpha   90.00
_cell.angle_beta   90.00
_cell.angle_gamma   90.00
#
_symmetry.space_group_name_H-M   'P 1'
#
loop_
_entity.id
_entity.type
_entity.pdbx_description
1 polymer ?
#
loop_
_entity_poly.entity_id
_entity_poly.type
_entity_poly.pdbx_seq_one_letter_code
_entity_poly.pdbx_strand_id
1 'polypeptide(L)'
;MRDFLVLREFLKDKNKKFLTPELKLYEIIELLNINKKNCYKAQTLAKSINNENIVIFLIFLFNYFDKGHLRANINLLAKDIQNTITFTKDNLEKTNKGYNKLIKMLKSLEIFGNLETIKDIVSLLKKSNILMEFNKFKITTPLILENNIYIYTQKNYREEEDLIKQIIKRLENNKSELNDTEIQNIISNLNTNNLNKDQITSVRKALKSNFFLLSGGPGTGKTTTINYILKAINKTLNNKKKRIVAIGAPTGKASLRLQASIDYSFENLEIECNTIQKLLGIKFINKKNLYDEENQLNFDVIIIDEASMVDAYTFLKLLKATPITTKLIMVGDKNQLPSVNEGNVYSSLLGIENINKDNVVDLKENFRSNKEINLLSKAIYKEDITLICKYINNNKNIQLKEIEKINLKKDLIEYANNLYGKISTFNLKLLKDSKIKTILETLLENIILSSKNFGKFGTKTLNEIIKTYLKKIYGNFIGQIIMITKTDYKNKLFNGERGVIFNENSKFYALFQRKDEKYKKINLDLLTNYEFSFATTIHKSQGSEYKHIKVILENNPFLTKELMYTAITRAKDSLEIISNKETILKLSKKSCERDSKILEHLNSFKEIDK
;
A
#
# COMPACT_ATOMS: atom_id res chain seq x y z
N MET A 1 15.78 7.90 14.39
CA MET A 1 16.18 9.15 15.11
C MET A 1 17.69 9.41 15.02
N ARG A 2 18.58 8.43 15.23
CA ARG A 2 20.04 8.59 15.04
C ARG A 2 20.40 9.03 13.61
N ASP A 3 19.82 8.45 12.58
CA ASP A 3 20.08 8.80 11.17
C ASP A 3 19.64 10.22 10.81
N PHE A 4 18.63 10.75 11.51
CA PHE A 4 18.15 12.11 11.30
C PHE A 4 19.05 13.16 11.97
N LEU A 5 19.68 12.80 13.09
CA LEU A 5 20.66 13.65 13.78
C LEU A 5 21.96 13.72 12.99
N VAL A 6 22.45 12.60 12.47
CA VAL A 6 23.63 12.52 11.60
C VAL A 6 23.41 13.33 10.31
N LEU A 7 22.23 13.25 9.68
CA LEU A 7 21.88 14.04 8.50
C LEU A 7 21.84 15.55 8.83
N ARG A 8 21.33 15.91 10.02
CA ARG A 8 21.23 17.31 10.48
C ARG A 8 22.60 17.91 10.83
N GLU A 9 23.50 17.14 11.41
CA GLU A 9 24.89 17.54 11.65
C GLU A 9 25.69 17.63 10.34
N PHE A 10 25.52 16.70 9.43
CA PHE A 10 26.14 16.72 8.10
C PHE A 10 25.71 17.95 7.28
N LEU A 11 24.45 18.36 7.36
CA LEU A 11 23.92 19.56 6.69
C LEU A 11 24.36 20.88 7.37
N LYS A 12 24.87 20.82 8.59
CA LYS A 12 25.38 22.00 9.34
C LYS A 12 26.87 22.25 9.11
N ASP A 13 27.64 21.25 8.71
CA ASP A 13 29.10 21.36 8.56
C ASP A 13 29.47 21.97 7.19
N LYS A 14 29.44 23.29 7.13
CA LYS A 14 29.71 24.12 5.93
C LYS A 14 31.16 24.04 5.44
N ASN A 15 32.09 23.38 6.16
CA ASN A 15 33.53 23.40 5.88
C ASN A 15 34.10 22.15 5.23
N LYS A 16 33.29 21.11 4.96
CA LYS A 16 33.77 19.94 4.24
C LYS A 16 33.69 20.17 2.73
N LYS A 17 34.84 20.31 2.09
CA LYS A 17 34.99 20.28 0.62
C LYS A 17 34.53 18.92 0.08
N PHE A 18 33.26 18.79 -0.24
CA PHE A 18 32.71 17.72 -1.08
C PHE A 18 32.64 18.19 -2.54
N LEU A 19 32.75 17.27 -3.44
CA LEU A 19 33.14 17.25 -4.84
C LEU A 19 32.31 18.09 -5.83
N THR A 20 31.36 18.86 -5.34
CA THR A 20 30.59 19.83 -6.12
C THR A 20 30.13 20.95 -5.21
N PRO A 21 29.80 22.12 -5.76
CA PRO A 21 29.10 23.12 -4.97
C PRO A 21 27.83 22.44 -4.43
N GLU A 22 27.78 22.13 -3.12
CA GLU A 22 26.66 21.49 -2.39
C GLU A 22 25.29 22.09 -2.77
N LEU A 23 25.26 23.33 -3.18
CA LEU A 23 24.09 24.02 -3.69
C LEU A 23 23.51 23.39 -4.97
N LYS A 24 24.32 22.95 -5.94
CA LYS A 24 23.81 22.37 -7.19
C LYS A 24 23.12 21.04 -6.99
N LEU A 25 23.69 20.16 -6.20
CA LEU A 25 23.11 18.84 -5.93
C LEU A 25 21.80 18.96 -5.13
N TYR A 26 21.77 19.86 -4.15
CA TYR A 26 20.58 20.17 -3.36
C TYR A 26 19.46 20.77 -4.23
N GLU A 27 19.79 21.72 -5.11
CA GLU A 27 18.86 22.30 -6.08
C GLU A 27 18.26 21.21 -7.02
N ILE A 28 19.07 20.24 -7.48
CA ILE A 28 18.61 19.10 -8.30
C ILE A 28 17.60 18.24 -7.53
N ILE A 29 17.90 17.91 -6.28
CA ILE A 29 17.06 17.06 -5.44
C ILE A 29 15.72 17.73 -5.15
N GLU A 30 15.73 19.02 -4.83
CA GLU A 30 14.49 19.78 -4.61
C GLU A 30 13.67 19.92 -5.90
N LEU A 31 14.33 20.25 -7.01
CA LEU A 31 13.71 20.43 -8.30
C LEU A 31 13.02 19.15 -8.80
N LEU A 32 13.68 18.02 -8.65
CA LEU A 32 13.16 16.71 -9.04
C LEU A 32 12.30 16.03 -7.96
N ASN A 33 12.12 16.66 -6.81
CA ASN A 33 11.41 16.10 -5.65
C ASN A 33 11.93 14.72 -5.23
N ILE A 34 13.26 14.54 -5.27
CA ILE A 34 13.94 13.31 -4.88
C ILE A 34 14.17 13.29 -3.36
N ASN A 35 14.12 12.13 -2.75
CA ASN A 35 14.37 11.95 -1.33
C ASN A 35 15.83 12.31 -0.98
N LYS A 36 16.04 13.27 -0.08
CA LYS A 36 17.37 13.72 0.40
C LYS A 36 18.23 12.56 0.92
N LYS A 37 17.62 11.51 1.44
CA LYS A 37 18.31 10.29 1.89
C LYS A 37 19.06 9.59 0.75
N ASN A 38 18.58 9.68 -0.49
CA ASN A 38 19.23 9.07 -1.64
C ASN A 38 20.52 9.81 -2.03
N CYS A 39 20.57 11.12 -1.84
CA CYS A 39 21.80 11.88 -1.99
C CYS A 39 22.89 11.40 -1.02
N TYR A 40 22.55 11.26 0.26
CA TYR A 40 23.48 10.76 1.27
C TYR A 40 23.99 9.33 0.94
N LYS A 41 23.10 8.43 0.53
CA LYS A 41 23.48 7.07 0.10
C LYS A 41 24.44 7.10 -1.09
N ALA A 42 24.13 7.91 -2.11
CA ALA A 42 24.93 8.05 -3.32
C ALA A 42 26.32 8.62 -3.02
N GLN A 43 26.40 9.70 -2.26
CA GLN A 43 27.67 10.31 -1.85
C GLN A 43 28.52 9.37 -1.00
N THR A 44 27.90 8.65 -0.06
CA THR A 44 28.61 7.68 0.79
C THR A 44 29.19 6.55 -0.05
N LEU A 45 28.43 6.05 -1.02
CA LEU A 45 28.86 4.96 -1.91
C LEU A 45 29.95 5.40 -2.88
N ALA A 46 29.85 6.63 -3.41
CA ALA A 46 30.82 7.20 -4.34
C ALA A 46 31.99 7.93 -3.68
N LYS A 47 32.15 7.86 -2.36
CA LYS A 47 33.16 8.63 -1.60
C LYS A 47 34.60 8.42 -2.10
N SER A 48 34.91 7.24 -2.64
CA SER A 48 36.21 6.91 -3.21
C SER A 48 36.39 7.34 -4.67
N ILE A 49 35.32 7.83 -5.32
CA ILE A 49 35.30 8.19 -6.73
C ILE A 49 35.09 9.69 -6.86
N ASN A 50 36.07 10.36 -7.42
CA ASN A 50 35.98 11.82 -7.66
C ASN A 50 35.22 12.11 -8.97
N ASN A 51 33.95 11.66 -9.10
CA ASN A 51 33.15 11.81 -10.31
C ASN A 51 31.70 12.16 -9.99
N GLU A 52 31.31 13.40 -10.29
CA GLU A 52 29.98 13.95 -10.04
C GLU A 52 28.88 13.19 -10.78
N ASN A 53 29.13 12.74 -12.01
CA ASN A 53 28.16 12.01 -12.82
C ASN A 53 27.78 10.68 -12.17
N ILE A 54 28.71 10.03 -11.50
CA ILE A 54 28.42 8.80 -10.75
C ILE A 54 27.50 9.09 -9.58
N VAL A 55 27.72 10.17 -8.83
CA VAL A 55 26.85 10.55 -7.70
C VAL A 55 25.42 10.83 -8.20
N ILE A 56 25.27 11.61 -9.27
CA ILE A 56 23.96 11.94 -9.84
C ILE A 56 23.25 10.67 -10.34
N PHE A 57 23.95 9.80 -11.06
CA PHE A 57 23.39 8.52 -11.51
C PHE A 57 22.91 7.65 -10.33
N LEU A 58 23.72 7.53 -9.27
CA LEU A 58 23.33 6.77 -8.06
C LEU A 58 22.12 7.38 -7.35
N ILE A 59 21.95 8.71 -7.40
CA ILE A 59 20.73 9.36 -6.88
C ILE A 59 19.51 8.91 -7.68
N PHE A 60 19.58 8.90 -9.01
CA PHE A 60 18.50 8.40 -9.86
C PHE A 60 18.23 6.91 -9.62
N LEU A 61 19.28 6.09 -9.51
CA LEU A 61 19.17 4.67 -9.23
C LEU A 61 18.47 4.40 -7.89
N PHE A 62 18.87 5.09 -6.81
CA PHE A 62 18.21 4.94 -5.52
C PHE A 62 16.78 5.48 -5.51
N ASN A 63 16.50 6.55 -6.28
CA ASN A 63 15.15 7.04 -6.47
C ASN A 63 14.27 6.02 -7.21
N TYR A 64 14.85 5.28 -8.15
CA TYR A 64 14.17 4.18 -8.84
C TYR A 64 13.80 3.05 -7.86
N PHE A 65 14.71 2.63 -6.99
CA PHE A 65 14.42 1.65 -5.94
C PHE A 65 13.36 2.14 -4.96
N ASP A 66 13.38 3.42 -4.57
CA ASP A 66 12.34 4.01 -3.69
C ASP A 66 10.92 3.97 -4.29
N LYS A 67 10.79 3.75 -5.61
CA LYS A 67 9.51 3.48 -6.28
C LYS A 67 9.03 2.04 -6.11
N GLY A 68 9.78 1.21 -5.40
CA GLY A 68 9.43 -0.16 -5.02
C GLY A 68 10.00 -1.26 -5.92
N HIS A 69 10.94 -0.94 -6.80
CA HIS A 69 11.64 -1.93 -7.61
C HIS A 69 12.65 -2.74 -6.77
N LEU A 70 12.73 -4.05 -6.96
CA LEU A 70 13.77 -4.89 -6.35
C LEU A 70 15.09 -4.82 -7.12
N ARG A 71 15.00 -4.68 -8.45
CA ARG A 71 16.12 -4.49 -9.37
C ARG A 71 15.88 -3.29 -10.29
N ALA A 72 16.90 -2.81 -10.96
CA ALA A 72 16.80 -1.74 -11.95
C ALA A 72 17.23 -2.26 -13.31
N ASN A 73 16.29 -2.45 -14.22
CA ASN A 73 16.58 -2.63 -15.64
C ASN A 73 17.13 -1.32 -16.19
N ILE A 74 18.32 -1.34 -16.78
CA ILE A 74 19.02 -0.15 -17.28
C ILE A 74 18.17 0.62 -18.31
N ASN A 75 17.43 -0.08 -19.18
CA ASN A 75 16.60 0.55 -20.21
C ASN A 75 15.37 1.25 -19.57
N LEU A 76 14.75 0.60 -18.57
CA LEU A 76 13.62 1.19 -17.86
C LEU A 76 14.05 2.35 -16.97
N LEU A 77 15.21 2.26 -16.35
CA LEU A 77 15.81 3.35 -15.58
C LEU A 77 16.08 4.59 -16.45
N ALA A 78 16.66 4.42 -17.66
CA ALA A 78 16.87 5.50 -18.62
C ALA A 78 15.55 6.21 -18.94
N LYS A 79 14.51 5.45 -19.27
CA LYS A 79 13.17 5.97 -19.57
C LYS A 79 12.54 6.68 -18.37
N ASP A 80 12.72 6.16 -17.16
CA ASP A 80 12.21 6.77 -15.93
C ASP A 80 12.88 8.11 -15.65
N ILE A 81 14.19 8.21 -15.85
CA ILE A 81 14.94 9.46 -15.73
C ILE A 81 14.43 10.50 -16.74
N GLN A 82 14.28 10.13 -18.02
CA GLN A 82 13.73 11.02 -19.05
C GLN A 82 12.33 11.53 -18.67
N ASN A 83 11.44 10.62 -18.27
CA ASN A 83 10.08 10.98 -17.87
C ASN A 83 10.06 11.93 -16.68
N THR A 84 10.93 11.71 -15.68
CA THR A 84 11.04 12.56 -14.50
C THR A 84 11.51 13.98 -14.88
N ILE A 85 12.51 14.10 -15.75
CA ILE A 85 13.03 15.39 -16.21
C ILE A 85 11.99 16.13 -17.07
N THR A 86 11.37 15.44 -18.04
CA THR A 86 10.33 16.03 -18.91
C THR A 86 9.16 16.54 -18.09
N PHE A 87 8.64 15.72 -17.17
CA PHE A 87 7.55 16.14 -16.29
C PHE A 87 7.92 17.37 -15.45
N THR A 88 9.14 17.41 -14.92
CA THR A 88 9.60 18.56 -14.13
C THR A 88 9.68 19.82 -14.97
N LYS A 89 10.15 19.72 -16.24
CA LYS A 89 10.17 20.84 -17.19
C LYS A 89 8.77 21.37 -17.50
N ASP A 90 7.84 20.48 -17.78
CA ASP A 90 6.46 20.81 -18.16
C ASP A 90 5.69 21.51 -17.03
N ASN A 91 6.04 21.20 -15.77
CA ASN A 91 5.41 21.78 -14.59
C ASN A 91 6.17 22.96 -13.97
N LEU A 92 7.29 23.39 -14.59
CA LEU A 92 8.06 24.53 -14.12
C LEU A 92 7.40 25.83 -14.59
N GLU A 93 6.88 26.63 -13.68
CA GLU A 93 6.23 27.90 -14.00
C GLU A 93 7.28 28.93 -14.45
N LYS A 94 7.00 29.68 -15.54
CA LYS A 94 7.87 30.77 -16.05
C LYS A 94 8.08 31.89 -15.04
N THR A 95 7.18 32.00 -14.05
CA THR A 95 7.23 32.96 -12.94
C THR A 95 8.22 32.57 -11.86
N ASN A 96 8.74 31.34 -11.85
CA ASN A 96 9.69 30.88 -10.86
C ASN A 96 10.99 31.67 -10.93
N LYS A 97 11.44 32.15 -9.78
CA LYS A 97 12.73 32.85 -9.66
C LYS A 97 13.86 31.94 -10.15
N GLY A 98 14.59 32.39 -11.18
CA GLY A 98 15.68 31.60 -11.77
C GLY A 98 15.24 30.55 -12.79
N TYR A 99 14.04 30.67 -13.39
CA TYR A 99 13.50 29.76 -14.41
C TYR A 99 14.52 29.29 -15.44
N ASN A 100 15.24 30.24 -16.09
CA ASN A 100 16.25 29.93 -17.11
C ASN A 100 17.40 29.09 -16.54
N LYS A 101 17.83 29.32 -15.29
CA LYS A 101 18.86 28.51 -14.61
C LYS A 101 18.35 27.09 -14.40
N LEU A 102 17.10 26.93 -13.92
CA LEU A 102 16.48 25.62 -13.67
C LEU A 102 16.31 24.82 -14.97
N ILE A 103 15.86 25.46 -16.05
CA ILE A 103 15.74 24.81 -17.38
C ILE A 103 17.11 24.37 -17.91
N LYS A 104 18.16 25.20 -17.76
CA LYS A 104 19.53 24.84 -18.16
C LYS A 104 20.02 23.62 -17.36
N MET A 105 19.71 23.57 -16.07
CA MET A 105 20.06 22.47 -15.18
C MET A 105 19.33 21.17 -15.57
N LEU A 106 18.01 21.23 -15.85
CA LEU A 106 17.25 20.07 -16.33
C LEU A 106 17.79 19.54 -17.67
N LYS A 107 18.17 20.43 -18.59
CA LYS A 107 18.81 20.04 -19.86
C LYS A 107 20.15 19.32 -19.64
N SER A 108 20.96 19.74 -18.67
CA SER A 108 22.22 19.03 -18.36
C SER A 108 22.01 17.64 -17.76
N LEU A 109 20.84 17.38 -17.15
CA LEU A 109 20.51 16.08 -16.59
C LEU A 109 19.96 15.08 -17.63
N GLU A 110 19.55 15.54 -18.81
CA GLU A 110 19.02 14.68 -19.89
C GLU A 110 20.01 13.61 -20.33
N ILE A 111 21.31 13.84 -20.19
CA ILE A 111 22.36 12.85 -20.52
C ILE A 111 22.20 11.54 -19.74
N PHE A 112 21.68 11.59 -18.51
CA PHE A 112 21.45 10.41 -17.69
C PHE A 112 20.24 9.57 -18.15
N GLY A 113 19.40 10.10 -19.02
CA GLY A 113 18.38 9.35 -19.74
C GLY A 113 18.88 8.64 -21.00
N ASN A 114 20.14 8.85 -21.38
CA ASN A 114 20.75 8.17 -22.52
C ASN A 114 21.35 6.82 -22.08
N LEU A 115 21.01 5.77 -22.82
CA LEU A 115 21.45 4.40 -22.50
C LEU A 115 22.98 4.23 -22.61
N GLU A 116 23.63 4.86 -23.57
CA GLU A 116 25.09 4.78 -23.71
C GLU A 116 25.78 5.43 -22.51
N THR A 117 25.34 6.61 -22.10
CA THR A 117 25.86 7.27 -20.89
C THR A 117 25.72 6.39 -19.67
N ILE A 118 24.59 5.70 -19.50
CA ILE A 118 24.38 4.76 -18.39
C ILE A 118 25.36 3.59 -18.47
N LYS A 119 25.58 3.01 -19.65
CA LYS A 119 26.57 1.93 -19.87
C LYS A 119 27.98 2.36 -19.51
N ASP A 120 28.37 3.57 -19.88
CA ASP A 120 29.69 4.14 -19.54
C ASP A 120 29.83 4.29 -18.01
N ILE A 121 28.81 4.81 -17.34
CA ILE A 121 28.81 4.93 -15.88
C ILE A 121 28.87 3.55 -15.21
N VAL A 122 28.12 2.57 -15.70
CA VAL A 122 28.16 1.18 -15.25
C VAL A 122 29.59 0.60 -15.38
N SER A 123 30.28 0.87 -16.48
CA SER A 123 31.69 0.47 -16.68
C SER A 123 32.62 1.11 -15.64
N LEU A 124 32.43 2.40 -15.34
CA LEU A 124 33.18 3.12 -14.32
C LEU A 124 32.90 2.57 -12.91
N LEU A 125 31.66 2.23 -12.60
CA LEU A 125 31.28 1.61 -11.31
C LEU A 125 31.93 0.23 -11.13
N LYS A 126 32.06 -0.56 -12.22
CA LYS A 126 32.80 -1.83 -12.21
C LYS A 126 34.28 -1.61 -11.89
N LYS A 127 34.95 -0.68 -12.59
CA LYS A 127 36.36 -0.34 -12.36
C LYS A 127 36.64 0.16 -10.94
N SER A 128 35.65 0.76 -10.30
CA SER A 128 35.77 1.34 -8.95
C SER A 128 35.35 0.37 -7.83
N ASN A 129 35.11 -0.91 -8.11
CA ASN A 129 34.68 -1.93 -7.15
C ASN A 129 33.38 -1.58 -6.38
N ILE A 130 32.53 -0.74 -6.94
CA ILE A 130 31.19 -0.44 -6.40
C ILE A 130 30.16 -1.41 -6.95
N LEU A 131 30.33 -1.81 -8.21
CA LEU A 131 29.48 -2.72 -8.96
C LEU A 131 30.32 -3.92 -9.40
N MET A 132 29.82 -5.13 -9.21
CA MET A 132 30.41 -6.34 -9.78
C MET A 132 29.40 -7.07 -10.65
N GLU A 133 29.87 -7.80 -11.63
CA GLU A 133 29.04 -8.78 -12.31
C GLU A 133 28.71 -9.92 -11.35
N PHE A 134 27.49 -10.43 -11.47
CA PHE A 134 27.05 -11.53 -10.62
C PHE A 134 27.99 -12.73 -10.74
N ASN A 135 28.53 -13.15 -9.61
CA ASN A 135 29.30 -14.38 -9.48
C ASN A 135 28.74 -15.19 -8.30
N LYS A 136 28.37 -16.44 -8.55
CA LYS A 136 27.75 -17.34 -7.56
C LYS A 136 28.57 -17.52 -6.27
N PHE A 137 29.88 -17.27 -6.31
CA PHE A 137 30.79 -17.63 -5.21
C PHE A 137 31.14 -16.49 -4.25
N LYS A 138 31.08 -15.23 -4.67
CA LYS A 138 31.46 -14.12 -3.78
C LYS A 138 30.82 -12.79 -4.18
N ILE A 139 29.95 -12.28 -3.33
CA ILE A 139 29.37 -10.94 -3.48
C ILE A 139 30.06 -10.02 -2.48
N THR A 140 30.92 -9.13 -2.98
CA THR A 140 31.77 -8.22 -2.17
C THR A 140 31.45 -6.76 -2.36
N THR A 141 30.67 -6.41 -3.39
CA THR A 141 30.34 -5.02 -3.72
C THR A 141 28.92 -4.65 -3.28
N PRO A 142 28.66 -3.37 -2.99
CA PRO A 142 27.32 -2.90 -2.61
C PRO A 142 26.28 -2.97 -3.73
N LEU A 143 26.71 -2.96 -5.01
CA LEU A 143 25.84 -3.15 -6.17
C LEU A 143 26.26 -4.41 -6.95
N ILE A 144 25.28 -5.06 -7.56
CA ILE A 144 25.44 -6.26 -8.37
C ILE A 144 24.82 -6.00 -9.75
N LEU A 145 25.52 -6.41 -10.80
CA LEU A 145 25.01 -6.40 -12.17
C LEU A 145 24.72 -7.85 -12.60
N GLU A 146 23.49 -8.12 -12.96
CA GLU A 146 23.05 -9.40 -13.49
C GLU A 146 22.73 -9.29 -14.97
N ASN A 147 23.22 -10.22 -15.79
CA ASN A 147 23.00 -10.30 -17.23
C ASN A 147 23.32 -9.00 -18.00
N ASN A 148 24.25 -8.17 -17.51
CA ASN A 148 24.61 -6.85 -18.07
C ASN A 148 23.45 -5.84 -18.22
N ILE A 149 22.28 -6.11 -17.64
CA ILE A 149 21.06 -5.32 -17.80
C ILE A 149 20.46 -4.90 -16.46
N TYR A 150 20.58 -5.74 -15.42
CA TYR A 150 19.89 -5.53 -14.14
C TYR A 150 20.85 -5.12 -13.05
N ILE A 151 20.62 -3.97 -12.43
CA ILE A 151 21.40 -3.51 -11.28
C ILE A 151 20.57 -3.76 -10.01
N TYR A 152 21.21 -4.36 -9.01
CA TYR A 152 20.67 -4.59 -7.68
C TYR A 152 21.49 -3.89 -6.61
N THR A 153 20.85 -3.57 -5.47
CA THR A 153 21.61 -3.51 -4.22
C THR A 153 21.94 -4.94 -3.77
N GLN A 154 23.08 -5.14 -3.11
CA GLN A 154 23.46 -6.46 -2.56
C GLN A 154 22.35 -7.04 -1.66
N LYS A 155 21.69 -6.17 -0.88
CA LYS A 155 20.60 -6.54 0.01
C LYS A 155 19.40 -7.08 -0.79
N ASN A 156 18.90 -6.32 -1.76
CA ASN A 156 17.73 -6.71 -2.54
C ASN A 156 17.97 -8.00 -3.32
N TYR A 157 19.19 -8.17 -3.86
CA TYR A 157 19.56 -9.39 -4.57
C TYR A 157 19.44 -10.62 -3.67
N ARG A 158 20.06 -10.58 -2.47
CA ARG A 158 20.00 -11.70 -1.52
C ARG A 158 18.60 -11.99 -1.03
N GLU A 159 17.84 -10.94 -0.70
CA GLU A 159 16.47 -11.08 -0.21
C GLU A 159 15.55 -11.66 -1.29
N GLU A 160 15.70 -11.26 -2.57
CA GLU A 160 14.91 -11.81 -3.66
C GLU A 160 15.27 -13.27 -3.96
N GLU A 161 16.55 -13.63 -3.96
CA GLU A 161 17.01 -15.02 -4.09
C GLU A 161 16.44 -15.92 -2.99
N ASP A 162 16.57 -15.48 -1.73
CA ASP A 162 16.04 -16.23 -0.59
C ASP A 162 14.51 -16.35 -0.67
N LEU A 163 13.82 -15.29 -1.09
CA LEU A 163 12.37 -15.30 -1.25
C LEU A 163 11.93 -16.32 -2.30
N ILE A 164 12.59 -16.35 -3.46
CA ILE A 164 12.31 -17.31 -4.52
C ILE A 164 12.51 -18.75 -4.00
N LYS A 165 13.63 -19.03 -3.30
CA LYS A 165 13.90 -20.35 -2.71
C LYS A 165 12.79 -20.77 -1.73
N GLN A 166 12.36 -19.88 -0.85
CA GLN A 166 11.30 -20.18 0.12
C GLN A 166 9.95 -20.42 -0.55
N ILE A 167 9.64 -19.69 -1.62
CA ILE A 167 8.40 -19.90 -2.41
C ILE A 167 8.45 -21.27 -3.09
N ILE A 168 9.55 -21.62 -3.77
CA ILE A 168 9.74 -22.92 -4.43
C ILE A 168 9.56 -24.05 -3.42
N LYS A 169 10.25 -23.98 -2.27
CA LYS A 169 10.12 -24.97 -1.20
C LYS A 169 8.67 -25.19 -0.75
N ARG A 170 7.88 -24.11 -0.66
CA ARG A 170 6.45 -24.22 -0.32
C ARG A 170 5.60 -24.83 -1.43
N LEU A 171 5.91 -24.54 -2.68
CA LEU A 171 5.18 -25.07 -3.83
C LEU A 171 5.43 -26.57 -4.02
N GLU A 172 6.65 -27.04 -3.78
CA GLU A 172 7.01 -28.48 -3.81
C GLU A 172 6.29 -29.26 -2.70
N ASN A 173 6.09 -28.66 -1.53
CA ASN A 173 5.47 -29.28 -0.36
C ASN A 173 3.99 -28.90 -0.19
N ASN A 174 3.30 -28.56 -1.28
CA ASN A 174 1.97 -27.98 -1.24
C ASN A 174 0.82 -29.01 -1.28
N LYS A 175 0.97 -30.17 -0.70
CA LYS A 175 -0.09 -31.17 -0.62
C LYS A 175 -0.68 -31.24 0.79
N SER A 176 -2.01 -31.26 0.87
CA SER A 176 -2.73 -31.57 2.10
C SER A 176 -2.80 -33.08 2.31
N GLU A 177 -2.97 -33.49 3.56
CA GLU A 177 -3.22 -34.89 3.93
C GLU A 177 -4.62 -35.37 3.56
N LEU A 178 -5.57 -34.46 3.28
CA LEU A 178 -6.96 -34.77 2.94
C LEU A 178 -7.09 -35.26 1.49
N ASN A 179 -7.81 -36.36 1.30
CA ASN A 179 -8.16 -36.84 -0.03
C ASN A 179 -9.42 -36.15 -0.59
N ASP A 180 -9.68 -36.31 -1.90
CA ASP A 180 -10.77 -35.62 -2.59
C ASP A 180 -12.16 -36.04 -2.07
N THR A 181 -12.35 -37.28 -1.60
CA THR A 181 -13.61 -37.78 -1.02
C THR A 181 -13.89 -37.14 0.35
N GLU A 182 -12.87 -37.01 1.20
CA GLU A 182 -13.00 -36.33 2.50
C GLU A 182 -13.34 -34.85 2.30
N ILE A 183 -12.66 -34.19 1.37
CA ILE A 183 -12.94 -32.77 1.05
C ILE A 183 -14.39 -32.62 0.55
N GLN A 184 -14.86 -33.52 -0.34
CA GLN A 184 -16.23 -33.48 -0.83
C GLN A 184 -17.24 -33.66 0.29
N ASN A 185 -17.02 -34.61 1.21
CA ASN A 185 -17.86 -34.84 2.38
C ASN A 185 -17.91 -33.62 3.32
N ILE A 186 -16.77 -32.96 3.53
CA ILE A 186 -16.72 -31.74 4.34
C ILE A 186 -17.57 -30.63 3.71
N ILE A 187 -17.43 -30.42 2.38
CA ILE A 187 -18.14 -29.36 1.66
C ILE A 187 -19.65 -29.66 1.61
N SER A 188 -20.07 -30.89 1.36
CA SER A 188 -21.50 -31.25 1.33
C SER A 188 -22.19 -31.05 2.70
N ASN A 189 -21.43 -31.23 3.77
CA ASN A 189 -21.90 -31.00 5.14
C ASN A 189 -21.84 -29.51 5.58
N LEU A 190 -21.30 -28.61 4.76
CA LEU A 190 -21.37 -27.18 4.98
C LEU A 190 -22.63 -26.60 4.35
N ASN A 191 -23.34 -25.73 5.07
CA ASN A 191 -24.42 -24.96 4.45
C ASN A 191 -23.82 -23.90 3.50
N THR A 192 -23.68 -24.26 2.23
CA THR A 192 -23.04 -23.42 1.18
C THR A 192 -24.04 -22.61 0.36
N ASN A 193 -25.34 -22.59 0.71
CA ASN A 193 -26.41 -21.94 -0.06
C ASN A 193 -26.14 -20.43 -0.33
N ASN A 194 -25.37 -19.79 0.53
CA ASN A 194 -25.03 -18.38 0.41
C ASN A 194 -23.68 -18.13 -0.31
N LEU A 195 -23.04 -19.17 -0.86
CA LEU A 195 -21.77 -19.07 -1.57
C LEU A 195 -21.95 -19.23 -3.07
N ASN A 196 -21.22 -18.44 -3.84
CA ASN A 196 -21.12 -18.69 -5.28
C ASN A 196 -20.08 -19.78 -5.60
N LYS A 197 -20.00 -20.15 -6.90
CA LYS A 197 -19.10 -21.20 -7.38
C LYS A 197 -17.62 -20.91 -7.08
N ASP A 198 -17.16 -19.67 -7.24
CA ASP A 198 -15.78 -19.29 -6.98
C ASP A 198 -15.43 -19.41 -5.48
N GLN A 199 -16.36 -19.05 -4.60
CA GLN A 199 -16.19 -19.18 -3.15
C GLN A 199 -16.14 -20.64 -2.70
N ILE A 200 -17.03 -21.50 -3.23
CA ILE A 200 -17.01 -22.96 -2.96
C ILE A 200 -15.69 -23.57 -3.46
N THR A 201 -15.27 -23.20 -4.66
CA THR A 201 -13.97 -23.63 -5.22
C THR A 201 -12.81 -23.19 -4.34
N SER A 202 -12.88 -21.99 -3.76
CA SER A 202 -11.86 -21.47 -2.83
C SER A 202 -11.77 -22.31 -1.57
N VAL A 203 -12.91 -22.69 -0.97
CA VAL A 203 -12.93 -23.56 0.20
C VAL A 203 -12.31 -24.93 -0.14
N ARG A 204 -12.68 -25.52 -1.26
CA ARG A 204 -12.15 -26.81 -1.74
C ARG A 204 -10.63 -26.76 -1.91
N LYS A 205 -10.12 -25.76 -2.65
CA LYS A 205 -8.68 -25.63 -2.91
C LYS A 205 -7.89 -25.30 -1.66
N ALA A 206 -8.43 -24.46 -0.75
CA ALA A 206 -7.79 -24.16 0.52
C ALA A 206 -7.66 -25.39 1.43
N LEU A 207 -8.59 -26.33 1.37
CA LEU A 207 -8.47 -27.61 2.08
C LEU A 207 -7.38 -28.49 1.44
N LYS A 208 -7.31 -28.53 0.09
CA LYS A 208 -6.40 -29.38 -0.68
C LYS A 208 -4.94 -28.92 -0.65
N SER A 209 -4.67 -27.64 -0.37
CA SER A 209 -3.35 -27.02 -0.47
C SER A 209 -2.85 -26.51 0.88
N ASN A 210 -1.53 -26.64 1.14
CA ASN A 210 -0.87 -25.99 2.29
C ASN A 210 -0.43 -24.55 1.98
N PHE A 211 -0.34 -24.17 0.69
CA PHE A 211 -0.09 -22.81 0.26
C PHE A 211 -1.16 -22.38 -0.74
N PHE A 212 -2.05 -21.49 -0.33
CA PHE A 212 -3.23 -21.10 -1.11
C PHE A 212 -3.33 -19.59 -1.26
N LEU A 213 -3.66 -19.11 -2.46
CA LEU A 213 -3.80 -17.71 -2.81
C LEU A 213 -5.25 -17.39 -3.19
N LEU A 214 -5.89 -16.49 -2.46
CA LEU A 214 -7.25 -16.01 -2.71
C LEU A 214 -7.23 -14.58 -3.18
N SER A 215 -7.48 -14.34 -4.46
CA SER A 215 -7.60 -13.01 -5.04
C SER A 215 -9.07 -12.59 -5.19
N GLY A 216 -9.32 -11.30 -5.14
CA GLY A 216 -10.64 -10.73 -5.42
C GLY A 216 -10.71 -9.25 -5.09
N GLY A 217 -11.48 -8.51 -5.87
CA GLY A 217 -11.72 -7.10 -5.63
C GLY A 217 -12.44 -6.80 -4.31
N PRO A 218 -12.60 -5.53 -3.93
CA PRO A 218 -13.41 -5.16 -2.78
C PRO A 218 -14.86 -5.61 -2.98
N GLY A 219 -15.48 -6.15 -1.93
CA GLY A 219 -16.88 -6.61 -1.99
C GLY A 219 -17.11 -7.97 -2.63
N THR A 220 -16.08 -8.72 -3.04
CA THR A 220 -16.23 -10.07 -3.61
C THR A 220 -16.44 -11.17 -2.56
N GLY A 221 -16.51 -10.82 -1.29
CA GLY A 221 -16.76 -11.79 -0.22
C GLY A 221 -15.51 -12.53 0.27
N LYS A 222 -14.31 -11.96 0.13
CA LYS A 222 -13.07 -12.55 0.66
C LYS A 222 -13.18 -12.95 2.14
N THR A 223 -13.66 -12.06 3.00
CA THR A 223 -13.83 -12.34 4.43
C THR A 223 -14.89 -13.42 4.70
N THR A 224 -15.97 -13.44 3.93
CA THR A 224 -16.97 -14.51 3.95
C THR A 224 -16.30 -15.84 3.59
N THR A 225 -15.51 -15.87 2.52
CA THR A 225 -14.78 -17.06 2.09
C THR A 225 -13.80 -17.54 3.16
N ILE A 226 -13.07 -16.63 3.85
CA ILE A 226 -12.21 -16.96 5.00
C ILE A 226 -13.01 -17.67 6.09
N ASN A 227 -14.19 -17.14 6.49
CA ASN A 227 -15.03 -17.76 7.50
C ASN A 227 -15.48 -19.16 7.09
N TYR A 228 -15.81 -19.38 5.82
CA TYR A 228 -16.17 -20.73 5.33
C TYR A 228 -14.96 -21.67 5.25
N ILE A 229 -13.77 -21.18 4.94
CA ILE A 229 -12.53 -21.97 5.02
C ILE A 229 -12.28 -22.38 6.48
N LEU A 230 -12.45 -21.48 7.46
CA LEU A 230 -12.34 -21.80 8.88
C LEU A 230 -13.39 -22.83 9.32
N LYS A 231 -14.65 -22.68 8.88
CA LYS A 231 -15.72 -23.66 9.11
C LYS A 231 -15.33 -25.04 8.56
N ALA A 232 -14.77 -25.08 7.37
CA ALA A 232 -14.32 -26.31 6.75
C ALA A 232 -13.16 -26.94 7.54
N ILE A 233 -12.15 -26.16 7.92
CA ILE A 233 -11.01 -26.61 8.74
C ILE A 233 -11.50 -27.13 10.10
N ASN A 234 -12.46 -26.46 10.75
CA ASN A 234 -13.04 -26.92 12.03
C ASN A 234 -13.68 -28.32 11.89
N LYS A 235 -14.29 -28.61 10.74
CA LYS A 235 -14.90 -29.95 10.46
C LYS A 235 -13.90 -31.04 10.11
N THR A 236 -12.65 -30.73 9.79
CA THR A 236 -11.59 -31.75 9.57
C THR A 236 -11.11 -32.39 10.88
N LEU A 237 -11.53 -31.87 12.02
CA LEU A 237 -11.05 -32.28 13.34
C LEU A 237 -12.06 -33.17 14.03
N ASN A 238 -11.70 -34.44 14.21
CA ASN A 238 -12.46 -35.39 15.00
C ASN A 238 -12.06 -35.29 16.49
N ASN A 239 -12.51 -34.20 17.17
CA ASN A 239 -12.46 -33.99 18.62
C ASN A 239 -11.15 -34.28 19.40
N LYS A 240 -9.99 -34.39 18.74
CA LYS A 240 -8.74 -34.82 19.40
C LYS A 240 -7.78 -33.72 19.82
N LYS A 241 -7.72 -32.59 19.10
CA LYS A 241 -6.83 -31.47 19.45
C LYS A 241 -7.31 -30.18 18.77
N LYS A 242 -7.39 -29.08 19.54
CA LYS A 242 -7.67 -27.76 18.95
C LYS A 242 -6.53 -27.34 18.04
N ARG A 243 -6.86 -26.77 16.87
CA ARG A 243 -5.87 -26.11 15.99
C ARG A 243 -5.73 -24.65 16.35
N ILE A 244 -4.50 -24.18 16.32
CA ILE A 244 -4.18 -22.77 16.54
C ILE A 244 -4.09 -22.07 15.20
N VAL A 245 -4.93 -21.03 15.03
CA VAL A 245 -5.05 -20.26 13.80
C VAL A 245 -4.61 -18.82 14.02
N ALA A 246 -3.64 -18.35 13.27
CA ALA A 246 -3.30 -16.94 13.23
C ALA A 246 -3.93 -16.26 12.00
N ILE A 247 -4.55 -15.10 12.21
CA ILE A 247 -5.04 -14.25 11.12
C ILE A 247 -4.27 -12.93 11.17
N GLY A 248 -3.53 -12.63 10.11
CA GLY A 248 -2.66 -11.47 10.01
C GLY A 248 -3.13 -10.45 8.99
N ALA A 249 -2.81 -9.17 9.24
CA ALA A 249 -2.93 -8.11 8.26
C ALA A 249 -1.73 -7.15 8.32
N PRO A 250 -1.36 -6.47 7.22
CA PRO A 250 -0.22 -5.55 7.21
C PRO A 250 -0.43 -4.29 8.03
N THR A 251 -1.69 -3.91 8.34
CA THR A 251 -2.02 -2.70 9.11
C THR A 251 -2.92 -3.02 10.30
N GLY A 252 -2.78 -2.23 11.38
CA GLY A 252 -3.63 -2.40 12.57
C GLY A 252 -5.12 -2.22 12.28
N LYS A 253 -5.47 -1.31 11.36
CA LYS A 253 -6.87 -1.08 10.95
C LYS A 253 -7.45 -2.29 10.21
N ALA A 254 -6.69 -2.90 9.31
CA ALA A 254 -7.10 -4.12 8.61
C ALA A 254 -7.26 -5.28 9.60
N SER A 255 -6.33 -5.43 10.56
CA SER A 255 -6.41 -6.44 11.61
C SER A 255 -7.67 -6.29 12.49
N LEU A 256 -8.03 -5.06 12.91
CA LEU A 256 -9.28 -4.81 13.64
C LEU A 256 -10.53 -5.15 12.82
N ARG A 257 -10.54 -4.79 11.54
CA ARG A 257 -11.66 -5.09 10.66
C ARG A 257 -11.86 -6.60 10.51
N LEU A 258 -10.76 -7.35 10.38
CA LEU A 258 -10.79 -8.81 10.38
C LEU A 258 -11.32 -9.34 11.71
N GLN A 259 -10.75 -8.91 12.82
CA GLN A 259 -11.19 -9.31 14.15
C GLN A 259 -12.70 -9.12 14.35
N ALA A 260 -13.25 -8.01 13.86
CA ALA A 260 -14.68 -7.71 13.94
C ALA A 260 -15.57 -8.51 12.96
N SER A 261 -14.99 -9.21 11.98
CA SER A 261 -15.72 -9.91 10.90
C SER A 261 -15.49 -11.42 10.88
N ILE A 262 -14.53 -11.92 11.65
CA ILE A 262 -14.30 -13.35 11.83
C ILE A 262 -15.30 -13.92 12.84
N ASP A 263 -15.78 -15.12 12.55
CA ASP A 263 -16.58 -15.93 13.46
C ASP A 263 -15.62 -16.61 14.46
N TYR A 264 -15.87 -16.46 15.77
CA TYR A 264 -15.06 -17.05 16.84
C TYR A 264 -15.80 -18.21 17.54
N SER A 265 -16.96 -18.61 17.04
CA SER A 265 -17.79 -19.65 17.65
C SER A 265 -17.33 -21.09 17.34
N PHE A 266 -16.09 -21.28 16.90
CA PHE A 266 -15.56 -22.60 16.55
C PHE A 266 -15.09 -23.37 17.80
N GLU A 267 -15.58 -24.60 17.97
CA GLU A 267 -15.23 -25.43 19.12
C GLU A 267 -13.78 -25.94 19.08
N ASN A 268 -13.28 -26.25 17.88
CA ASN A 268 -11.97 -26.88 17.68
C ASN A 268 -10.90 -25.94 17.13
N LEU A 269 -11.17 -24.62 17.07
CA LEU A 269 -10.19 -23.62 16.63
C LEU A 269 -9.93 -22.60 17.71
N GLU A 270 -8.68 -22.30 17.97
CA GLU A 270 -8.22 -21.15 18.73
C GLU A 270 -7.70 -20.10 17.76
N ILE A 271 -8.40 -18.97 17.64
CA ILE A 271 -8.13 -17.95 16.63
C ILE A 271 -7.57 -16.69 17.25
N GLU A 272 -6.42 -16.24 16.80
CA GLU A 272 -5.89 -14.93 17.12
C GLU A 272 -5.76 -14.03 15.88
N CYS A 273 -6.14 -12.74 16.02
CA CYS A 273 -6.03 -11.73 14.98
C CYS A 273 -5.00 -10.67 15.38
N ASN A 274 -3.99 -10.48 14.55
CA ASN A 274 -2.90 -9.54 14.82
C ASN A 274 -2.38 -8.86 13.54
N THR A 275 -1.52 -7.84 13.67
CA THR A 275 -0.71 -7.38 12.53
C THR A 275 0.40 -8.38 12.23
N ILE A 276 0.84 -8.46 10.96
CA ILE A 276 1.97 -9.35 10.57
C ILE A 276 3.21 -9.07 11.42
N GLN A 277 3.50 -7.78 11.71
CA GLN A 277 4.64 -7.39 12.53
C GLN A 277 4.52 -7.95 13.96
N LYS A 278 3.31 -7.98 14.51
CA LYS A 278 3.09 -8.54 15.85
C LYS A 278 3.18 -10.06 15.83
N LEU A 279 2.64 -10.73 14.81
CA LEU A 279 2.78 -12.18 14.62
C LEU A 279 4.25 -12.59 14.53
N LEU A 280 5.06 -11.84 13.78
CA LEU A 280 6.51 -12.09 13.64
C LEU A 280 7.34 -11.64 14.85
N GLY A 281 6.72 -11.05 15.88
CA GLY A 281 7.42 -10.54 17.04
C GLY A 281 8.46 -9.46 16.72
N ILE A 282 8.21 -8.63 15.68
CA ILE A 282 9.14 -7.59 15.27
C ILE A 282 9.12 -6.45 16.29
N LYS A 283 10.20 -6.31 17.08
CA LYS A 283 10.35 -5.21 18.03
C LYS A 283 10.89 -3.96 17.33
N PHE A 284 10.17 -2.84 17.46
CA PHE A 284 10.52 -1.56 16.82
C PHE A 284 11.91 -1.02 17.24
N ILE A 285 12.39 -1.34 18.43
CA ILE A 285 13.64 -0.78 18.97
C ILE A 285 14.88 -1.41 18.33
N ASN A 286 14.90 -2.73 18.12
CA ASN A 286 16.09 -3.47 17.66
C ASN A 286 15.93 -4.12 16.28
N LYS A 287 14.76 -4.01 15.63
CA LYS A 287 14.41 -4.70 14.37
C LYS A 287 14.73 -6.21 14.36
N LYS A 288 15.00 -6.81 15.52
CA LYS A 288 15.25 -8.23 15.67
C LYS A 288 13.90 -8.94 15.71
N ASN A 289 13.72 -9.93 14.85
CA ASN A 289 12.53 -10.77 14.88
C ASN A 289 12.62 -11.71 16.07
N LEU A 290 11.47 -12.04 16.65
CA LEU A 290 11.39 -13.14 17.61
C LEU A 290 11.34 -14.48 16.87
N TYR A 291 10.68 -14.49 15.69
CA TYR A 291 10.50 -15.68 14.87
C TYR A 291 11.24 -15.56 13.54
N ASP A 292 11.91 -16.63 13.15
CA ASP A 292 12.69 -16.79 11.92
C ASP A 292 12.76 -18.28 11.53
N GLU A 293 13.78 -18.70 10.76
CA GLU A 293 13.94 -20.07 10.28
C GLU A 293 14.35 -21.05 11.40
N GLU A 294 15.06 -20.56 12.44
CA GLU A 294 15.51 -21.36 13.59
C GLU A 294 14.45 -21.42 14.70
N ASN A 295 13.64 -20.36 14.84
CA ASN A 295 12.57 -20.26 15.82
C ASN A 295 11.25 -19.95 15.11
N GLN A 296 10.56 -20.98 14.65
CA GLN A 296 9.36 -20.83 13.82
C GLN A 296 8.08 -20.61 14.65
N LEU A 297 7.06 -20.06 13.98
CA LEU A 297 5.74 -19.83 14.54
C LEU A 297 5.04 -21.16 14.84
N ASN A 298 4.36 -21.23 15.97
CA ASN A 298 3.59 -22.42 16.37
C ASN A 298 2.11 -22.26 16.04
N PHE A 299 1.77 -22.27 14.74
CA PHE A 299 0.39 -22.22 14.24
C PHE A 299 0.16 -23.35 13.24
N ASP A 300 -1.03 -23.95 13.29
CA ASP A 300 -1.45 -24.96 12.31
C ASP A 300 -1.91 -24.29 11.00
N VAL A 301 -2.50 -23.11 11.11
CA VAL A 301 -3.00 -22.32 9.97
C VAL A 301 -2.65 -20.84 10.15
N ILE A 302 -2.12 -20.23 9.10
CA ILE A 302 -1.90 -18.78 9.03
C ILE A 302 -2.65 -18.23 7.84
N ILE A 303 -3.49 -17.22 8.08
CA ILE A 303 -4.24 -16.51 7.04
C ILE A 303 -3.75 -15.06 7.03
N ILE A 304 -3.29 -14.57 5.89
CA ILE A 304 -2.86 -13.17 5.73
C ILE A 304 -3.83 -12.46 4.79
N ASP A 305 -4.56 -11.50 5.31
CA ASP A 305 -5.42 -10.62 4.50
C ASP A 305 -4.67 -9.35 4.07
N GLU A 306 -5.19 -8.68 3.04
CA GLU A 306 -4.54 -7.53 2.37
C GLU A 306 -3.10 -7.86 1.93
N ALA A 307 -2.86 -9.07 1.44
CA ALA A 307 -1.54 -9.58 1.05
C ALA A 307 -0.86 -8.76 -0.06
N SER A 308 -1.61 -8.03 -0.89
CA SER A 308 -1.09 -7.08 -1.88
C SER A 308 -0.26 -5.94 -1.26
N MET A 309 -0.48 -5.63 0.02
CA MET A 309 0.26 -4.60 0.75
C MET A 309 1.54 -5.13 1.43
N VAL A 310 1.82 -6.43 1.35
CA VAL A 310 2.99 -7.06 1.98
C VAL A 310 4.20 -6.90 1.05
N ASP A 311 5.25 -6.25 1.54
CA ASP A 311 6.50 -6.07 0.79
C ASP A 311 7.35 -7.37 0.76
N ALA A 312 8.32 -7.42 -0.15
CA ALA A 312 9.15 -8.60 -0.36
C ALA A 312 9.91 -9.03 0.92
N TYR A 313 10.43 -8.08 1.68
CA TYR A 313 11.15 -8.35 2.91
C TYR A 313 10.24 -8.94 4.01
N THR A 314 9.06 -8.36 4.20
CA THR A 314 8.07 -8.87 5.17
C THR A 314 7.55 -10.24 4.75
N PHE A 315 7.34 -10.44 3.43
CA PHE A 315 6.92 -11.71 2.88
C PHE A 315 7.97 -12.81 3.11
N LEU A 316 9.25 -12.51 2.84
CA LEU A 316 10.36 -13.42 3.11
C LEU A 316 10.43 -13.81 4.59
N LYS A 317 10.31 -12.85 5.50
CA LYS A 317 10.29 -13.11 6.94
C LYS A 317 9.13 -14.02 7.35
N LEU A 318 7.95 -13.76 6.80
CA LEU A 318 6.77 -14.59 7.05
C LEU A 318 7.01 -16.03 6.60
N LEU A 319 7.55 -16.23 5.40
CA LEU A 319 7.85 -17.58 4.88
C LEU A 319 8.89 -18.30 5.74
N LYS A 320 9.99 -17.63 6.14
CA LYS A 320 11.05 -18.22 6.99
C LYS A 320 10.53 -18.59 8.37
N ALA A 321 9.71 -17.73 8.97
CA ALA A 321 9.13 -17.96 10.30
C ALA A 321 7.99 -18.99 10.31
N THR A 322 7.42 -19.34 9.16
CA THR A 322 6.27 -20.26 9.08
C THR A 322 6.74 -21.67 8.73
N PRO A 323 6.47 -22.70 9.57
CA PRO A 323 6.80 -24.09 9.25
C PRO A 323 6.23 -24.52 7.90
N ILE A 324 6.91 -25.41 7.20
CA ILE A 324 6.49 -25.89 5.89
C ILE A 324 5.15 -26.66 5.94
N THR A 325 4.89 -27.28 7.09
CA THR A 325 3.65 -28.02 7.38
C THR A 325 2.47 -27.14 7.71
N THR A 326 2.72 -25.89 8.12
CA THR A 326 1.66 -24.92 8.43
C THR A 326 0.92 -24.52 7.15
N LYS A 327 -0.40 -24.60 7.16
CA LYS A 327 -1.26 -24.12 6.08
C LYS A 327 -1.19 -22.59 6.02
N LEU A 328 -0.66 -22.04 4.91
CA LEU A 328 -0.54 -20.60 4.68
C LEU A 328 -1.51 -20.14 3.58
N ILE A 329 -2.43 -19.27 3.94
CA ILE A 329 -3.45 -18.72 3.03
C ILE A 329 -3.20 -17.22 2.90
N MET A 330 -2.92 -16.77 1.66
CA MET A 330 -2.70 -15.38 1.34
C MET A 330 -3.92 -14.81 0.62
N VAL A 331 -4.52 -13.77 1.17
CA VAL A 331 -5.75 -13.16 0.66
C VAL A 331 -5.49 -11.71 0.28
N GLY A 332 -5.90 -11.29 -0.93
CA GLY A 332 -5.62 -9.93 -1.39
C GLY A 332 -6.39 -9.53 -2.64
N ASP A 333 -6.00 -8.43 -3.23
CA ASP A 333 -6.52 -7.92 -4.50
C ASP A 333 -5.34 -7.52 -5.41
N LYS A 334 -5.15 -8.27 -6.50
CA LYS A 334 -4.06 -8.04 -7.45
C LYS A 334 -4.11 -6.68 -8.16
N ASN A 335 -5.29 -6.05 -8.15
CA ASN A 335 -5.55 -4.81 -8.89
C ASN A 335 -5.35 -3.57 -8.02
N GLN A 336 -5.23 -3.74 -6.69
CA GLN A 336 -4.94 -2.65 -5.78
C GLN A 336 -3.47 -2.25 -5.80
N LEU A 337 -3.19 -1.10 -5.21
CA LEU A 337 -1.82 -0.63 -5.00
C LEU A 337 -0.98 -1.71 -4.32
N PRO A 338 0.22 -2.00 -4.84
CA PRO A 338 1.17 -2.85 -4.14
C PRO A 338 1.66 -2.20 -2.84
N SER A 339 2.50 -2.92 -2.10
CA SER A 339 3.15 -2.42 -0.87
C SER A 339 3.86 -1.08 -1.11
N VAL A 340 4.07 -0.28 -0.06
CA VAL A 340 4.84 0.98 -0.18
C VAL A 340 6.33 0.69 -0.38
N ASN A 341 6.86 -0.36 0.27
CA ASN A 341 8.24 -0.79 0.12
C ASN A 341 8.44 -1.67 -1.13
N GLU A 342 9.67 -2.16 -1.32
CA GLU A 342 10.08 -2.88 -2.52
C GLU A 342 9.33 -4.22 -2.71
N GLY A 343 9.09 -4.55 -3.97
CA GLY A 343 8.49 -5.80 -4.43
C GLY A 343 6.96 -5.78 -4.54
N ASN A 344 6.45 -6.66 -5.39
CA ASN A 344 5.02 -6.93 -5.60
C ASN A 344 4.79 -8.44 -5.64
N VAL A 345 5.19 -9.11 -4.55
CA VAL A 345 5.27 -10.58 -4.47
C VAL A 345 3.91 -11.23 -4.71
N TYR A 346 2.86 -10.73 -4.07
CA TYR A 346 1.52 -11.31 -4.18
C TYR A 346 1.01 -11.31 -5.62
N SER A 347 1.15 -10.19 -6.34
CA SER A 347 0.72 -10.12 -7.75
C SER A 347 1.61 -10.98 -8.65
N SER A 348 2.93 -11.07 -8.38
CA SER A 348 3.84 -11.96 -9.11
C SER A 348 3.43 -13.43 -8.96
N LEU A 349 3.08 -13.86 -7.75
CA LEU A 349 2.60 -15.22 -7.48
C LEU A 349 1.30 -15.56 -8.24
N LEU A 350 0.38 -14.60 -8.33
CA LEU A 350 -0.87 -14.75 -9.08
C LEU A 350 -0.65 -14.79 -10.61
N GLY A 351 0.47 -14.28 -11.10
CA GLY A 351 0.87 -14.29 -12.51
C GLY A 351 1.50 -15.60 -12.99
N ILE A 352 1.83 -16.53 -12.09
CA ILE A 352 2.51 -17.78 -12.44
C ILE A 352 1.52 -18.76 -13.04
N GLU A 353 1.65 -19.04 -14.33
CA GLU A 353 0.70 -19.88 -15.10
C GLU A 353 0.54 -21.30 -14.52
N ASN A 354 1.62 -21.91 -14.08
CA ASN A 354 1.64 -23.28 -13.57
C ASN A 354 1.12 -23.44 -12.13
N ILE A 355 1.13 -22.38 -11.32
CA ILE A 355 0.59 -22.38 -9.94
C ILE A 355 -0.93 -22.20 -9.95
N ASN A 356 -1.45 -21.53 -10.98
CA ASN A 356 -2.84 -21.06 -11.01
C ASN A 356 -3.91 -22.17 -10.98
N LYS A 357 -3.60 -23.39 -11.42
CA LYS A 357 -4.62 -24.44 -11.53
C LYS A 357 -5.10 -24.97 -10.18
N ASP A 358 -4.20 -25.17 -9.21
CA ASP A 358 -4.55 -25.85 -7.96
C ASP A 358 -4.52 -24.92 -6.72
N ASN A 359 -3.75 -23.83 -6.75
CA ASN A 359 -3.45 -23.04 -5.56
C ASN A 359 -4.02 -21.63 -5.58
N VAL A 360 -4.68 -21.22 -6.66
CA VAL A 360 -5.19 -19.84 -6.82
C VAL A 360 -6.68 -19.89 -7.15
N VAL A 361 -7.43 -18.96 -6.55
CA VAL A 361 -8.78 -18.60 -6.97
C VAL A 361 -8.91 -17.08 -7.02
N ASP A 362 -9.54 -16.56 -8.08
CA ASP A 362 -9.87 -15.16 -8.26
C ASP A 362 -11.40 -14.97 -8.19
N LEU A 363 -11.89 -14.34 -7.12
CA LEU A 363 -13.32 -14.09 -6.92
C LEU A 363 -13.78 -12.96 -7.84
N LYS A 364 -14.69 -13.27 -8.77
CA LYS A 364 -15.11 -12.34 -9.84
C LYS A 364 -16.38 -11.55 -9.51
N GLU A 365 -17.27 -12.12 -8.70
CA GLU A 365 -18.57 -11.56 -8.39
C GLU A 365 -18.47 -10.57 -7.22
N ASN A 366 -19.08 -9.39 -7.37
CA ASN A 366 -19.09 -8.35 -6.33
C ASN A 366 -20.51 -8.19 -5.77
N PHE A 367 -20.63 -8.27 -4.44
CA PHE A 367 -21.90 -8.24 -3.70
C PHE A 367 -22.16 -6.92 -2.96
N ARG A 368 -21.20 -6.00 -2.91
CA ARG A 368 -21.17 -4.96 -1.88
C ARG A 368 -21.25 -3.52 -2.39
N SER A 369 -20.63 -3.21 -3.50
CA SER A 369 -20.55 -1.85 -4.02
C SER A 369 -21.67 -1.56 -5.01
N ASN A 370 -21.97 -0.27 -5.17
CA ASN A 370 -22.81 0.19 -6.25
C ASN A 370 -22.36 -0.43 -7.58
N LYS A 371 -23.31 -1.01 -8.32
CA LYS A 371 -23.05 -1.74 -9.59
C LYS A 371 -22.22 -0.90 -10.56
N GLU A 372 -22.47 0.39 -10.62
CA GLU A 372 -21.82 1.32 -11.55
C GLU A 372 -20.38 1.64 -11.16
N ILE A 373 -20.09 1.84 -9.87
CA ILE A 373 -18.73 2.04 -9.36
C ILE A 373 -17.89 0.79 -9.62
N ASN A 374 -18.48 -0.39 -9.44
CA ASN A 374 -17.84 -1.66 -9.73
C ASN A 374 -17.54 -1.83 -11.23
N LEU A 375 -18.49 -1.46 -12.11
CA LEU A 375 -18.30 -1.53 -13.55
C LEU A 375 -17.23 -0.52 -14.02
N LEU A 376 -17.20 0.69 -13.46
CA LEU A 376 -16.10 1.65 -13.71
C LEU A 376 -14.76 1.09 -13.29
N SER A 377 -14.63 0.50 -12.09
CA SER A 377 -13.37 -0.06 -11.61
C SER A 377 -12.89 -1.21 -12.51
N LYS A 378 -13.79 -2.07 -13.00
CA LYS A 378 -13.47 -3.13 -13.96
C LYS A 378 -13.04 -2.57 -15.33
N ALA A 379 -13.70 -1.51 -15.81
CA ALA A 379 -13.34 -0.84 -17.06
C ALA A 379 -11.93 -0.22 -16.99
N ILE A 380 -11.59 0.41 -15.87
CA ILE A 380 -10.24 0.96 -15.62
C ILE A 380 -9.18 -0.14 -15.65
N TYR A 381 -9.44 -1.25 -14.97
CA TYR A 381 -8.50 -2.37 -14.95
C TYR A 381 -8.28 -2.99 -16.32
N LYS A 382 -9.37 -3.15 -17.11
CA LYS A 382 -9.34 -3.67 -18.48
C LYS A 382 -8.87 -2.66 -19.53
N GLU A 383 -8.59 -1.43 -19.12
CA GLU A 383 -8.20 -0.32 -20.01
C GLU A 383 -9.27 0.01 -21.09
N ASP A 384 -10.54 -0.31 -20.79
CA ASP A 384 -11.68 -0.08 -21.70
C ASP A 384 -12.10 1.38 -21.66
N ILE A 385 -11.50 2.17 -22.56
CA ILE A 385 -11.73 3.62 -22.68
C ILE A 385 -13.21 3.93 -22.92
N THR A 386 -13.91 3.13 -23.70
CA THR A 386 -15.33 3.34 -24.07
C THR A 386 -16.21 3.25 -22.83
N LEU A 387 -16.03 2.18 -22.04
CA LEU A 387 -16.77 2.00 -20.80
C LEU A 387 -16.39 3.03 -19.73
N ILE A 388 -15.09 3.38 -19.61
CA ILE A 388 -14.67 4.45 -18.69
C ILE A 388 -15.40 5.75 -19.01
N CYS A 389 -15.41 6.19 -20.27
CA CYS A 389 -16.10 7.40 -20.71
C CYS A 389 -17.62 7.33 -20.45
N LYS A 390 -18.25 6.18 -20.69
CA LYS A 390 -19.67 5.96 -20.44
C LYS A 390 -20.03 6.19 -18.97
N TYR A 391 -19.27 5.58 -18.04
CA TYR A 391 -19.60 5.67 -16.61
C TYR A 391 -19.25 7.01 -15.98
N ILE A 392 -18.25 7.72 -16.50
CA ILE A 392 -17.87 9.05 -15.98
C ILE A 392 -18.85 10.13 -16.45
N ASN A 393 -19.40 10.06 -17.68
CA ASN A 393 -20.19 11.14 -18.25
C ASN A 393 -21.69 11.08 -17.88
N ASN A 394 -22.26 9.88 -17.68
CA ASN A 394 -23.72 9.70 -17.58
C ASN A 394 -24.10 8.80 -16.40
N ASN A 395 -23.76 9.23 -15.16
CA ASN A 395 -24.08 8.40 -14.03
C ASN A 395 -24.53 9.20 -12.82
N LYS A 396 -25.60 8.74 -12.14
CA LYS A 396 -26.15 9.38 -10.95
C LYS A 396 -25.22 9.27 -9.73
N ASN A 397 -24.47 8.18 -9.64
CA ASN A 397 -23.62 7.86 -8.48
C ASN A 397 -22.14 8.16 -8.71
N ILE A 398 -21.76 8.53 -9.95
CA ILE A 398 -20.40 8.87 -10.34
C ILE A 398 -20.44 10.23 -11.02
N GLN A 399 -19.74 11.20 -10.45
CA GLN A 399 -19.67 12.57 -11.00
C GLN A 399 -18.22 12.91 -11.32
N LEU A 400 -17.96 13.46 -12.50
CA LEU A 400 -16.68 14.03 -12.87
C LEU A 400 -16.77 15.56 -12.82
N LYS A 401 -15.84 16.18 -12.09
CA LYS A 401 -15.61 17.63 -12.11
C LYS A 401 -14.23 17.93 -12.67
N GLU A 402 -14.17 18.82 -13.64
CA GLU A 402 -12.90 19.24 -14.23
C GLU A 402 -12.08 20.06 -13.22
N ILE A 403 -10.86 19.60 -12.95
CA ILE A 403 -10.00 20.14 -11.90
C ILE A 403 -9.63 21.61 -12.11
N GLU A 404 -9.58 22.07 -13.37
CA GLU A 404 -9.26 23.45 -13.75
C GLU A 404 -10.39 24.42 -13.46
N LYS A 405 -11.65 23.95 -13.51
CA LYS A 405 -12.85 24.75 -13.28
C LYS A 405 -13.22 24.88 -11.80
N ILE A 406 -12.49 24.20 -10.90
CA ILE A 406 -12.82 24.15 -9.47
C ILE A 406 -12.28 25.36 -8.73
N ASN A 407 -13.18 26.07 -8.04
CA ASN A 407 -12.81 26.96 -6.95
C ASN A 407 -12.67 26.15 -5.67
N LEU A 408 -11.43 25.65 -5.41
CA LEU A 408 -11.13 24.72 -4.33
C LEU A 408 -11.70 25.14 -2.99
N LYS A 409 -11.53 26.43 -2.60
CA LYS A 409 -12.02 26.93 -1.31
C LYS A 409 -13.53 26.91 -1.20
N LYS A 410 -14.23 27.35 -2.27
CA LYS A 410 -15.70 27.34 -2.33
C LYS A 410 -16.24 25.92 -2.30
N ASP A 411 -15.68 25.01 -3.09
CA ASP A 411 -16.13 23.60 -3.17
C ASP A 411 -15.91 22.86 -1.84
N LEU A 412 -14.80 23.12 -1.13
CA LEU A 412 -14.55 22.51 0.18
C LEU A 412 -15.46 23.07 1.28
N ILE A 413 -15.81 24.38 1.23
CA ILE A 413 -16.76 24.97 2.15
C ILE A 413 -18.16 24.40 1.91
N GLU A 414 -18.56 24.27 0.65
CA GLU A 414 -19.84 23.63 0.28
C GLU A 414 -19.90 22.18 0.74
N TYR A 415 -18.83 21.42 0.53
CA TYR A 415 -18.70 20.05 1.04
C TYR A 415 -18.85 20.00 2.57
N ALA A 416 -18.18 20.89 3.31
CA ALA A 416 -18.31 20.97 4.75
C ALA A 416 -19.74 21.35 5.18
N ASN A 417 -20.40 22.32 4.50
CA ASN A 417 -21.78 22.69 4.77
C ASN A 417 -22.73 21.51 4.57
N ASN A 418 -22.58 20.75 3.50
CA ASN A 418 -23.42 19.58 3.23
C ASN A 418 -23.29 18.50 4.30
N LEU A 419 -22.07 18.30 4.85
CA LEU A 419 -21.83 17.33 5.92
C LEU A 419 -22.34 17.80 7.28
N TYR A 420 -22.11 19.05 7.63
CA TYR A 420 -22.32 19.61 8.96
C TYR A 420 -23.65 20.33 9.12
N GLY A 421 -24.31 20.74 8.05
CA GLY A 421 -25.51 21.61 8.08
C GLY A 421 -26.71 21.05 8.84
N LYS A 422 -26.76 19.73 9.08
CA LYS A 422 -27.79 19.07 9.88
C LYS A 422 -27.37 18.81 11.33
N ILE A 423 -26.14 19.20 11.72
CA ILE A 423 -25.59 18.97 13.06
C ILE A 423 -25.70 20.26 13.85
N SER A 424 -26.60 20.28 14.81
CA SER A 424 -26.86 21.47 15.65
C SER A 424 -25.79 21.71 16.72
N THR A 425 -25.22 20.64 17.26
CA THR A 425 -24.24 20.73 18.37
C THR A 425 -23.35 19.49 18.42
N PHE A 426 -22.15 19.66 19.01
CA PHE A 426 -21.22 18.61 19.39
C PHE A 426 -21.05 18.50 20.91
N ASN A 427 -21.94 19.13 21.71
CA ASN A 427 -21.90 19.01 23.15
C ASN A 427 -22.54 17.70 23.61
N LEU A 428 -21.74 16.83 24.23
CA LEU A 428 -22.17 15.49 24.67
C LEU A 428 -23.32 15.53 25.67
N LYS A 429 -23.40 16.56 26.51
CA LYS A 429 -24.51 16.71 27.47
C LYS A 429 -25.88 16.96 26.80
N LEU A 430 -25.88 17.51 25.60
CA LEU A 430 -27.08 17.86 24.86
C LEU A 430 -27.49 16.77 23.84
N LEU A 431 -26.70 15.70 23.71
CA LEU A 431 -26.89 14.67 22.71
C LEU A 431 -27.20 13.30 23.36
N LYS A 432 -28.24 12.63 22.84
CA LYS A 432 -28.48 11.22 23.11
C LYS A 432 -27.49 10.35 22.32
N ASP A 433 -27.16 9.17 22.82
CA ASP A 433 -26.23 8.23 22.19
C ASP A 433 -26.61 7.90 20.72
N SER A 434 -27.90 7.75 20.42
CA SER A 434 -28.38 7.52 19.06
C SER A 434 -28.00 8.65 18.11
N LYS A 435 -28.07 9.90 18.58
CA LYS A 435 -27.70 11.09 17.79
C LYS A 435 -26.18 11.17 17.61
N ILE A 436 -25.40 10.85 18.64
CA ILE A 436 -23.92 10.77 18.58
C ILE A 436 -23.53 9.73 17.54
N LYS A 437 -24.14 8.54 17.55
CA LYS A 437 -23.90 7.49 16.56
C LYS A 437 -24.18 7.97 15.14
N THR A 438 -25.31 8.62 14.91
CA THR A 438 -25.67 9.19 13.60
C THR A 438 -24.63 10.23 13.13
N ILE A 439 -24.16 11.12 14.02
CA ILE A 439 -23.12 12.10 13.70
C ILE A 439 -21.82 11.40 13.30
N LEU A 440 -21.37 10.41 14.10
CA LEU A 440 -20.16 9.64 13.79
C LEU A 440 -20.28 8.94 12.43
N GLU A 441 -21.39 8.25 12.17
CA GLU A 441 -21.65 7.60 10.88
C GLU A 441 -21.62 8.61 9.73
N THR A 442 -22.35 9.73 9.85
CA THR A 442 -22.39 10.76 8.80
C THR A 442 -21.00 11.30 8.50
N LEU A 443 -20.22 11.66 9.51
CA LEU A 443 -18.93 12.31 9.31
C LEU A 443 -17.83 11.32 8.90
N LEU A 444 -17.81 10.10 9.47
CA LEU A 444 -16.76 9.12 9.22
C LEU A 444 -16.95 8.33 7.91
N GLU A 445 -18.18 8.25 7.39
CA GLU A 445 -18.48 7.58 6.11
C GLU A 445 -18.20 8.46 4.88
N ASN A 446 -17.82 9.71 5.09
CA ASN A 446 -17.43 10.66 4.05
C ASN A 446 -15.91 10.96 4.11
N ILE A 447 -15.25 11.05 2.94
CA ILE A 447 -13.83 11.36 2.88
C ILE A 447 -13.43 11.99 1.55
N ILE A 448 -12.39 12.82 1.59
CA ILE A 448 -11.68 13.30 0.41
C ILE A 448 -10.37 12.52 0.28
N LEU A 449 -10.14 11.90 -0.87
CA LEU A 449 -8.91 11.19 -1.18
C LEU A 449 -8.06 12.02 -2.14
N SER A 450 -6.77 12.18 -1.83
CA SER A 450 -5.82 12.84 -2.70
C SER A 450 -4.62 11.93 -2.97
N SER A 451 -3.98 12.10 -4.13
CA SER A 451 -2.76 11.38 -4.48
C SER A 451 -1.51 11.89 -3.74
N LYS A 452 -1.56 13.08 -3.13
CA LYS A 452 -0.40 13.75 -2.53
C LYS A 452 -0.71 14.43 -1.19
N ASN A 453 0.34 14.68 -0.40
CA ASN A 453 0.23 15.37 0.88
C ASN A 453 0.34 16.89 0.78
N PHE A 454 1.14 17.40 -0.16
CA PHE A 454 1.50 18.81 -0.31
C PHE A 454 0.99 19.40 -1.62
N GLY A 455 0.99 20.74 -1.73
CA GLY A 455 0.53 21.49 -2.90
C GLY A 455 -0.96 21.84 -2.81
N LYS A 456 -1.48 22.51 -3.85
CA LYS A 456 -2.86 23.03 -3.92
C LYS A 456 -3.92 21.99 -3.56
N PHE A 457 -3.81 20.79 -4.12
CA PHE A 457 -4.73 19.68 -3.92
C PHE A 457 -4.19 18.61 -2.95
N GLY A 458 -3.14 18.93 -2.18
CA GLY A 458 -2.58 18.04 -1.17
C GLY A 458 -3.43 17.96 0.09
N THR A 459 -3.39 16.82 0.79
CA THR A 459 -4.22 16.56 1.98
C THR A 459 -4.04 17.62 3.07
N LYS A 460 -2.83 18.16 3.24
CA LYS A 460 -2.57 19.22 4.24
C LYS A 460 -3.34 20.51 3.93
N THR A 461 -3.33 20.97 2.69
CA THR A 461 -4.06 22.17 2.25
C THR A 461 -5.56 21.95 2.38
N LEU A 462 -6.08 20.78 1.94
CA LEU A 462 -7.50 20.46 2.01
C LEU A 462 -7.99 20.44 3.46
N ASN A 463 -7.25 19.79 4.36
CA ASN A 463 -7.59 19.71 5.78
C ASN A 463 -7.54 21.09 6.45
N GLU A 464 -6.57 21.95 6.13
CA GLU A 464 -6.45 23.27 6.74
C GLU A 464 -7.58 24.22 6.31
N ILE A 465 -8.03 24.16 5.06
CA ILE A 465 -9.18 24.95 4.58
C ILE A 465 -10.45 24.58 5.36
N ILE A 466 -10.76 23.26 5.44
CA ILE A 466 -11.97 22.79 6.15
C ILE A 466 -11.87 23.08 7.64
N LYS A 467 -10.73 22.78 8.26
CA LYS A 467 -10.46 23.06 9.67
C LYS A 467 -10.68 24.54 10.02
N THR A 468 -10.12 25.45 9.21
CA THR A 468 -10.25 26.88 9.41
C THR A 468 -11.72 27.33 9.29
N TYR A 469 -12.47 26.75 8.35
CA TYR A 469 -13.89 27.01 8.18
C TYR A 469 -14.70 26.53 9.41
N LEU A 470 -14.53 25.28 9.85
CA LEU A 470 -15.24 24.74 11.01
C LEU A 470 -14.90 25.45 12.31
N LYS A 471 -13.65 25.90 12.46
CA LYS A 471 -13.25 26.74 13.61
C LYS A 471 -14.08 28.02 13.75
N LYS A 472 -14.47 28.63 12.63
CA LYS A 472 -15.32 29.85 12.63
C LYS A 472 -16.75 29.56 13.07
N ILE A 473 -17.28 28.36 12.78
CA ILE A 473 -18.68 28.00 13.06
C ILE A 473 -18.83 27.40 14.45
N TYR A 474 -17.98 26.43 14.83
CA TYR A 474 -18.13 25.63 16.04
C TYR A 474 -17.08 25.94 17.12
N GLY A 475 -16.08 26.77 16.82
CA GLY A 475 -14.93 27.04 17.71
C GLY A 475 -13.77 26.06 17.50
N ASN A 476 -12.75 26.20 18.37
CA ASN A 476 -11.56 25.37 18.29
C ASN A 476 -11.87 23.90 18.54
N PHE A 477 -11.33 23.02 17.70
CA PHE A 477 -11.41 21.55 17.78
C PHE A 477 -12.79 20.92 17.59
N ILE A 478 -13.87 21.59 17.93
CA ILE A 478 -15.23 21.02 17.95
C ILE A 478 -15.66 20.55 16.56
N GLY A 479 -16.22 19.33 16.49
CA GLY A 479 -16.71 18.73 15.26
C GLY A 479 -15.62 18.29 14.28
N GLN A 480 -14.37 18.49 14.60
CA GLN A 480 -13.27 18.16 13.68
C GLN A 480 -13.00 16.67 13.65
N ILE A 481 -12.70 16.15 12.45
CA ILE A 481 -12.33 14.75 12.24
C ILE A 481 -10.82 14.62 12.39
N ILE A 482 -10.41 13.67 13.23
CA ILE A 482 -9.01 13.30 13.43
C ILE A 482 -8.73 11.89 12.99
N MET A 483 -7.46 11.59 12.71
CA MET A 483 -6.95 10.26 12.41
C MET A 483 -5.71 9.98 13.25
N ILE A 484 -5.67 8.82 13.87
CA ILE A 484 -4.52 8.34 14.64
C ILE A 484 -3.37 8.05 13.68
N THR A 485 -2.19 8.61 13.96
CA THR A 485 -0.99 8.48 13.11
C THR A 485 0.00 7.43 13.61
N LYS A 486 -0.16 6.98 14.86
CA LYS A 486 0.65 5.91 15.47
C LYS A 486 -0.23 5.09 16.40
N THR A 487 -0.11 3.76 16.31
CA THR A 487 -0.88 2.84 17.18
C THR A 487 -0.61 3.14 18.66
N ASP A 488 -1.68 3.33 19.41
CA ASP A 488 -1.71 3.52 20.86
C ASP A 488 -2.32 2.28 21.51
N TYR A 489 -1.46 1.38 21.94
CA TYR A 489 -1.89 0.10 22.56
C TYR A 489 -2.60 0.32 23.90
N LYS A 490 -2.23 1.34 24.68
CA LYS A 490 -2.85 1.68 25.97
C LYS A 490 -4.31 2.05 25.77
N ASN A 491 -4.59 2.90 24.80
CA ASN A 491 -5.94 3.32 24.46
C ASN A 491 -6.60 2.42 23.41
N LYS A 492 -5.99 1.29 23.01
CA LYS A 492 -6.49 0.39 21.95
C LYS A 492 -6.96 1.18 20.71
N LEU A 493 -6.16 2.16 20.27
CA LEU A 493 -6.35 2.93 19.05
C LEU A 493 -5.27 2.56 18.04
N PHE A 494 -5.67 2.43 16.78
CA PHE A 494 -4.78 1.95 15.74
C PHE A 494 -4.47 3.04 14.71
N ASN A 495 -3.28 2.96 14.13
CA ASN A 495 -2.89 3.86 13.05
C ASN A 495 -3.93 3.82 11.90
N GLY A 496 -4.36 5.00 11.45
CA GLY A 496 -5.39 5.16 10.41
C GLY A 496 -6.83 5.15 10.95
N GLU A 497 -7.06 4.94 12.24
CA GLU A 497 -8.39 5.01 12.84
C GLU A 497 -8.87 6.44 12.96
N ARG A 498 -10.12 6.70 12.56
CA ARG A 498 -10.71 8.04 12.54
C ARG A 498 -11.71 8.23 13.69
N GLY A 499 -11.72 9.44 14.24
CA GLY A 499 -12.66 9.86 15.28
C GLY A 499 -13.12 11.29 15.07
N VAL A 500 -14.15 11.70 15.81
CA VAL A 500 -14.71 13.06 15.77
C VAL A 500 -14.57 13.71 17.15
N ILE A 501 -14.21 14.98 17.19
CA ILE A 501 -14.03 15.72 18.43
C ILE A 501 -15.36 16.33 18.88
N PHE A 502 -15.76 16.04 20.11
CA PHE A 502 -16.90 16.59 20.83
C PHE A 502 -16.42 17.36 22.06
N ASN A 503 -17.30 18.18 22.62
CA ASN A 503 -17.04 18.88 23.90
C ASN A 503 -18.01 18.43 25.01
N GLU A 504 -17.52 18.49 26.24
CA GLU A 504 -18.30 18.27 27.45
C GLU A 504 -17.62 19.00 28.62
N ASN A 505 -18.34 19.86 29.33
CA ASN A 505 -17.82 20.63 30.48
C ASN A 505 -16.47 21.34 30.16
N SER A 506 -16.39 22.05 29.04
CA SER A 506 -15.17 22.73 28.56
C SER A 506 -13.97 21.81 28.26
N LYS A 507 -14.15 20.48 28.30
CA LYS A 507 -13.14 19.49 27.89
C LYS A 507 -13.47 18.94 26.52
N PHE A 508 -12.43 18.52 25.79
CA PHE A 508 -12.56 17.93 24.47
C PHE A 508 -12.34 16.43 24.52
N TYR A 509 -13.19 15.70 23.82
CA TYR A 509 -13.14 14.25 23.71
C TYR A 509 -13.19 13.81 22.24
N ALA A 510 -12.30 12.91 21.85
CA ALA A 510 -12.39 12.23 20.58
C ALA A 510 -13.23 10.96 20.73
N LEU A 511 -14.25 10.82 19.89
CA LEU A 511 -15.12 9.65 19.85
C LEU A 511 -14.80 8.81 18.62
N PHE A 512 -14.52 7.53 18.85
CA PHE A 512 -14.20 6.54 17.84
C PHE A 512 -15.32 5.49 17.77
N GLN A 513 -15.78 5.20 16.54
CA GLN A 513 -16.84 4.22 16.34
C GLN A 513 -16.38 2.82 16.72
N ARG A 514 -17.25 2.02 17.37
CA ARG A 514 -17.03 0.61 17.72
C ARG A 514 -18.24 -0.23 17.29
N LYS A 515 -18.02 -1.52 17.00
CA LYS A 515 -19.12 -2.43 16.64
C LYS A 515 -19.88 -2.90 17.86
N ASP A 516 -19.16 -3.26 18.90
CA ASP A 516 -19.71 -3.90 20.11
C ASP A 516 -20.08 -2.87 21.19
N GLU A 517 -19.54 -1.67 21.11
CA GLU A 517 -19.82 -0.54 21.97
C GLU A 517 -20.45 0.58 21.12
N LYS A 518 -21.24 1.46 21.75
CA LYS A 518 -21.83 2.61 21.05
C LYS A 518 -20.74 3.48 20.39
N TYR A 519 -19.67 3.79 21.14
CA TYR A 519 -18.45 4.48 20.71
C TYR A 519 -17.40 4.43 21.84
N LYS A 520 -16.13 4.62 21.47
CA LYS A 520 -15.04 4.80 22.44
C LYS A 520 -14.75 6.28 22.61
N LYS A 521 -14.83 6.77 23.87
CA LYS A 521 -14.58 8.16 24.27
C LYS A 521 -13.20 8.29 24.88
N ILE A 522 -12.34 9.15 24.31
CA ILE A 522 -10.98 9.42 24.79
C ILE A 522 -10.81 10.94 24.99
N ASN A 523 -10.27 11.35 26.13
CA ASN A 523 -9.91 12.77 26.33
C ASN A 523 -8.83 13.17 25.32
N LEU A 524 -9.04 14.31 24.62
CA LEU A 524 -8.14 14.78 23.58
C LEU A 524 -6.72 15.06 24.09
N ASP A 525 -6.59 15.51 25.35
CA ASP A 525 -5.30 15.77 25.99
C ASP A 525 -4.42 14.51 26.16
N LEU A 526 -5.05 13.33 26.14
CA LEU A 526 -4.34 12.04 26.20
C LEU A 526 -3.88 11.55 24.83
N LEU A 527 -4.31 12.20 23.74
CA LEU A 527 -3.95 11.81 22.38
C LEU A 527 -2.76 12.64 21.89
N THR A 528 -1.60 12.00 21.74
CA THR A 528 -0.36 12.66 21.31
C THR A 528 -0.06 12.50 19.81
N ASN A 529 -0.64 11.47 19.17
CA ASN A 529 -0.32 11.09 17.79
C ASN A 529 -1.56 11.07 16.91
N TYR A 530 -2.05 12.24 16.53
CA TYR A 530 -3.17 12.40 15.59
C TYR A 530 -2.95 13.55 14.62
N GLU A 531 -3.67 13.54 13.52
CA GLU A 531 -3.77 14.64 12.54
C GLU A 531 -5.23 14.87 12.13
N PHE A 532 -5.55 16.06 11.62
CA PHE A 532 -6.88 16.33 11.06
C PHE A 532 -7.07 15.57 9.76
N SER A 533 -8.26 14.96 9.57
CA SER A 533 -8.50 13.98 8.50
C SER A 533 -9.87 14.08 7.86
N PHE A 534 -10.20 15.25 7.30
CA PHE A 534 -11.27 15.40 6.32
C PHE A 534 -10.82 14.85 4.97
N ALA A 535 -9.54 15.05 4.66
CA ALA A 535 -8.85 14.49 3.50
C ALA A 535 -7.68 13.61 3.95
N THR A 536 -7.47 12.50 3.24
CA THR A 536 -6.32 11.60 3.43
C THR A 536 -5.73 11.17 2.09
N THR A 537 -4.52 10.61 2.08
CA THR A 537 -3.96 10.06 0.86
C THR A 537 -4.62 8.72 0.51
N ILE A 538 -4.66 8.41 -0.80
CA ILE A 538 -5.17 7.14 -1.30
C ILE A 538 -4.43 5.96 -0.62
N HIS A 539 -3.13 6.06 -0.42
CA HIS A 539 -2.34 5.04 0.29
C HIS A 539 -2.82 4.82 1.74
N LYS A 540 -3.06 5.89 2.50
CA LYS A 540 -3.54 5.78 3.89
C LYS A 540 -4.99 5.28 3.97
N SER A 541 -5.75 5.31 2.85
CA SER A 541 -7.11 4.79 2.79
C SER A 541 -7.19 3.28 2.53
N GLN A 542 -6.06 2.62 2.21
CA GLN A 542 -6.03 1.18 2.01
C GLN A 542 -6.57 0.43 3.24
N GLY A 543 -7.27 -0.68 3.02
CA GLY A 543 -7.99 -1.40 4.09
C GLY A 543 -9.23 -0.68 4.64
N SER A 544 -9.62 0.48 4.08
CA SER A 544 -10.80 1.26 4.50
C SER A 544 -11.83 1.34 3.38
N GLU A 545 -13.09 1.57 3.74
CA GLU A 545 -14.20 1.79 2.82
C GLU A 545 -15.08 2.91 3.38
N TYR A 546 -15.72 3.68 2.49
CA TYR A 546 -16.55 4.82 2.84
C TYR A 546 -17.80 4.84 1.96
N LYS A 547 -18.90 5.39 2.43
CA LYS A 547 -20.11 5.52 1.61
C LYS A 547 -19.90 6.53 0.48
N HIS A 548 -19.38 7.69 0.82
CA HIS A 548 -19.23 8.80 -0.12
C HIS A 548 -17.78 9.24 -0.21
N ILE A 549 -17.25 9.23 -1.40
CA ILE A 549 -15.85 9.59 -1.64
C ILE A 549 -15.75 10.69 -2.68
N LYS A 550 -14.92 11.69 -2.38
CA LYS A 550 -14.44 12.67 -3.33
C LYS A 550 -12.96 12.38 -3.61
N VAL A 551 -12.60 12.01 -4.84
CA VAL A 551 -11.23 11.67 -5.25
C VAL A 551 -10.64 12.79 -6.08
N ILE A 552 -9.45 13.29 -5.70
CA ILE A 552 -8.72 14.31 -6.46
C ILE A 552 -7.51 13.66 -7.13
N LEU A 553 -7.53 13.62 -8.47
CA LEU A 553 -6.47 13.06 -9.31
C LEU A 553 -5.89 14.17 -10.20
N GLU A 554 -4.87 14.84 -9.69
CA GLU A 554 -4.09 15.83 -10.44
C GLU A 554 -3.01 15.10 -11.26
N ASN A 555 -2.82 15.48 -12.52
CA ASN A 555 -1.82 14.84 -13.39
C ASN A 555 -0.41 14.91 -12.76
N ASN A 556 0.17 13.76 -12.46
CA ASN A 556 1.54 13.64 -11.96
C ASN A 556 2.13 12.25 -12.33
N PRO A 557 3.48 12.12 -12.38
CA PRO A 557 4.13 10.90 -12.84
C PRO A 557 3.94 9.70 -11.90
N PHE A 558 3.50 9.90 -10.65
CA PHE A 558 3.31 8.83 -9.67
C PHE A 558 1.90 8.25 -9.69
N LEU A 559 0.99 8.81 -10.50
CA LEU A 559 -0.34 8.26 -10.68
C LEU A 559 -0.29 7.03 -11.60
N THR A 560 -0.95 5.96 -11.16
CA THR A 560 -1.08 4.70 -11.90
C THR A 560 -2.52 4.22 -11.88
N LYS A 561 -2.85 3.24 -12.72
CA LYS A 561 -4.19 2.64 -12.74
C LYS A 561 -4.54 1.96 -11.43
N GLU A 562 -3.57 1.35 -10.74
CA GLU A 562 -3.77 0.70 -9.44
C GLU A 562 -4.11 1.73 -8.36
N LEU A 563 -3.47 2.93 -8.40
CA LEU A 563 -3.81 4.03 -7.48
C LEU A 563 -5.24 4.51 -7.72
N MET A 564 -5.61 4.72 -8.98
CA MET A 564 -6.97 5.14 -9.36
C MET A 564 -7.98 4.05 -9.00
N TYR A 565 -7.72 2.79 -9.33
CA TYR A 565 -8.54 1.64 -8.96
C TYR A 565 -8.73 1.56 -7.43
N THR A 566 -7.63 1.68 -6.67
CA THR A 566 -7.69 1.65 -5.21
C THR A 566 -8.57 2.78 -4.66
N ALA A 567 -8.45 4.00 -5.18
CA ALA A 567 -9.25 5.13 -4.75
C ALA A 567 -10.75 4.93 -5.03
N ILE A 568 -11.11 4.52 -6.24
CA ILE A 568 -12.49 4.33 -6.69
C ILE A 568 -13.16 3.21 -5.91
N THR A 569 -12.45 2.10 -5.71
CA THR A 569 -12.99 0.93 -5.00
C THR A 569 -13.15 1.13 -3.49
N ARG A 570 -12.72 2.27 -2.92
CA ARG A 570 -13.06 2.64 -1.54
C ARG A 570 -14.51 3.11 -1.39
N ALA A 571 -15.16 3.55 -2.49
CA ALA A 571 -16.53 4.05 -2.48
C ALA A 571 -17.55 2.91 -2.48
N LYS A 572 -18.60 3.05 -1.64
CA LYS A 572 -19.74 2.12 -1.58
C LYS A 572 -20.94 2.65 -2.35
N ASP A 573 -21.32 3.89 -2.11
CA ASP A 573 -22.60 4.46 -2.57
C ASP A 573 -22.40 5.53 -3.65
N SER A 574 -21.46 6.47 -3.45
CA SER A 574 -21.22 7.55 -4.41
C SER A 574 -19.75 7.94 -4.53
N LEU A 575 -19.38 8.41 -5.71
CA LEU A 575 -18.04 8.78 -6.10
C LEU A 575 -18.06 10.10 -6.87
N GLU A 576 -17.34 11.11 -6.36
CA GLU A 576 -17.03 12.33 -7.10
C GLU A 576 -15.55 12.33 -7.48
N ILE A 577 -15.24 12.40 -8.77
CA ILE A 577 -13.88 12.45 -9.29
C ILE A 577 -13.58 13.89 -9.70
N ILE A 578 -12.51 14.45 -9.14
CA ILE A 578 -11.98 15.76 -9.50
C ILE A 578 -10.71 15.54 -10.31
N SER A 579 -10.80 15.66 -11.63
CA SER A 579 -9.70 15.42 -12.56
C SER A 579 -10.07 15.92 -13.95
N ASN A 580 -9.11 15.88 -14.89
CA ASN A 580 -9.41 16.04 -16.31
C ASN A 580 -9.65 14.67 -16.95
N LYS A 581 -10.57 14.60 -17.91
CA LYS A 581 -10.87 13.36 -18.63
C LYS A 581 -9.62 12.74 -19.26
N GLU A 582 -8.75 13.55 -19.87
CA GLU A 582 -7.48 13.09 -20.44
C GLU A 582 -6.56 12.45 -19.39
N THR A 583 -6.49 13.03 -18.19
CA THR A 583 -5.71 12.47 -17.08
C THR A 583 -6.22 11.09 -16.72
N ILE A 584 -7.52 10.90 -16.58
CA ILE A 584 -8.13 9.60 -16.27
C ILE A 584 -7.79 8.56 -17.35
N LEU A 585 -7.89 8.93 -18.63
CA LEU A 585 -7.58 8.03 -19.76
C LEU A 585 -6.08 7.69 -19.85
N LYS A 586 -5.19 8.63 -19.56
CA LYS A 586 -3.74 8.36 -19.46
C LYS A 586 -3.43 7.42 -18.31
N LEU A 587 -4.06 7.64 -17.15
CA LEU A 587 -3.86 6.82 -15.96
C LEU A 587 -4.35 5.38 -16.13
N SER A 588 -5.46 5.17 -16.84
CA SER A 588 -5.98 3.81 -17.07
C SER A 588 -5.01 2.92 -17.84
N LYS A 589 -4.08 3.51 -18.62
CA LYS A 589 -3.05 2.79 -19.38
C LYS A 589 -1.72 2.65 -18.65
N LYS A 590 -1.53 3.32 -17.51
CA LYS A 590 -0.25 3.37 -16.80
C LYS A 590 -0.28 2.44 -15.58
N SER A 591 0.36 1.28 -15.69
CA SER A 591 0.47 0.33 -14.58
C SER A 591 1.65 0.63 -13.65
N CYS A 592 1.52 0.18 -12.41
CA CYS A 592 2.58 0.19 -11.40
C CYS A 592 3.43 -1.08 -11.57
N GLU A 593 4.20 -1.16 -12.66
CA GLU A 593 5.14 -2.26 -12.84
C GLU A 593 6.31 -2.11 -11.87
N ARG A 594 6.66 -3.20 -11.20
CA ARG A 594 7.82 -3.30 -10.32
C ARG A 594 8.79 -4.31 -10.88
N ASP A 595 9.98 -3.85 -11.16
CA ASP A 595 11.05 -4.70 -11.71
C ASP A 595 11.54 -5.70 -10.65
N SER A 596 11.40 -6.99 -10.95
CA SER A 596 11.67 -8.12 -10.07
C SER A 596 11.86 -9.37 -10.94
N LYS A 597 12.69 -10.32 -10.52
CA LYS A 597 12.87 -11.59 -11.23
C LYS A 597 11.98 -12.72 -10.72
N ILE A 598 11.17 -12.48 -9.70
CA ILE A 598 10.35 -13.52 -9.05
C ILE A 598 9.49 -14.28 -10.06
N LEU A 599 8.74 -13.56 -10.91
CA LEU A 599 7.84 -14.20 -11.89
C LEU A 599 8.63 -14.99 -12.95
N GLU A 600 9.73 -14.43 -13.47
CA GLU A 600 10.59 -15.06 -14.47
C GLU A 600 11.17 -16.37 -13.95
N HIS A 601 11.75 -16.36 -12.74
CA HIS A 601 12.35 -17.54 -12.11
C HIS A 601 11.33 -18.62 -11.76
N LEU A 602 10.14 -18.21 -11.27
CA LEU A 602 9.12 -19.20 -10.90
C LEU A 602 8.45 -19.83 -12.11
N ASN A 603 8.39 -19.15 -13.25
CA ASN A 603 7.91 -19.75 -14.51
C ASN A 603 8.93 -20.73 -15.10
N SER A 604 10.24 -20.40 -15.07
CA SER A 604 11.30 -21.28 -15.59
C SER A 604 11.54 -22.53 -14.72
N PHE A 605 11.21 -22.48 -13.44
CA PHE A 605 11.44 -23.59 -12.51
C PHE A 605 10.71 -24.88 -12.90
N LYS A 606 9.53 -24.82 -13.52
CA LYS A 606 8.75 -26.01 -13.94
C LYS A 606 9.00 -26.49 -15.37
N GLU A 607 9.79 -25.79 -16.17
CA GLU A 607 10.21 -26.28 -17.48
C GLU A 607 11.32 -27.35 -17.40
N ILE A 608 12.01 -27.43 -16.25
CA ILE A 608 13.13 -28.36 -16.02
C ILE A 608 12.62 -29.75 -15.60
N ASP A 609 11.40 -29.87 -15.04
CA ASP A 609 10.81 -31.15 -14.58
C ASP A 609 9.83 -31.78 -15.62
N LYS A 610 9.83 -31.32 -16.87
CA LYS A 610 9.19 -31.97 -18.02
C LYS A 610 10.23 -32.50 -18.99
#